data_67ab351410bef536074785a35bb1e2dc
#
_entry.id   67ab351410bef536074785a35bb1e2dc
#
_cell.length_a   1.000
_cell.length_b   1.000
_cell.length_c   1.000
_cell.angle_alpha   90.00
_cell.angle_beta   90.00
_cell.angle_gamma   90.00
#
_symmetry.space_group_name_H-M   'P 1'
#
loop_
_entity.id
_entity.type
_entity.pdbx_description
1 polymer ?
#
loop_
_entity_poly.entity_id
_entity_poly.type
_entity_poly.pdbx_seq_one_letter_code
_entity_poly.pdbx_strand_id
1 'polypeptide(L)'
;MFDRMLTGMLIGLLLLANNVNAQPVRGYDFRLIDSKINAWVDSGYYTGASIIVAQEDKIIYRKYFGDYKPETVAYIASAGKWLAAATIAAVVDGGKLSWDDKVKQWLPEFTDVKGEATLRQLLSHTAGYPDYQPKGNRTDNYQTLKESVAEIVKLPADTLPGTKFKYGGLAMQVAGRMAELATGKDWETLFQHKIARPLSMVSTHFTPVDETPGHSPMLGGGARTSLSDYAGFLNMIMNEGIFKGRRILSANSVKEMQADQVRSATVHAGEYVEKTRTTDRKDIYGLGQWREELDGKGDPALISSPSWAGAYPWIDKKNKVYGFFLARVASMKGGFNSFFASPVLPLLVRDAIEDSRHREVKRGYIAVDEGGRLFYEEKGKGQPVIFIHGHSFDHYQWNPQFESLSLRFRVIRYDVRGYGRSSMPVEFSNTMHARDVIQLMDKLKIKKAHIVGLSMGGFIATDLLALYPERLLSVTAASGDVWGGSPGPSVPWTREAVAKRRQEIDLYREKGIHNNKLEWWQGLTTRDGVVLEDIRRPVWDMIYKWDAWQPTHVEPRFLLGTSVAEKLKQQKVSVPVLVLTGDADAGRRSKLLDLVPSARQAWVQNAGHVSNLENPKGFTSQLLAFLFEHKN
;
A
#
# COMPACT_ATOMS: atom_id res chain seq x y z
N MET A 1 9.41 -77.43 -20.48
CA MET A 1 10.76 -77.20 -21.01
C MET A 1 10.84 -75.71 -21.38
N PHE A 2 11.64 -74.94 -20.63
CA PHE A 2 12.08 -73.57 -20.82
C PHE A 2 11.03 -72.49 -20.82
N ASP A 3 10.64 -71.88 -19.79
CA ASP A 3 11.22 -70.83 -18.96
C ASP A 3 11.96 -69.74 -19.73
N ARG A 4 11.39 -68.52 -19.77
CA ARG A 4 12.11 -67.26 -19.84
C ARG A 4 11.27 -66.13 -19.23
N MET A 5 11.67 -65.76 -17.99
CA MET A 5 11.34 -64.53 -17.33
C MET A 5 11.73 -63.35 -18.24
N LEU A 6 10.83 -62.45 -18.48
CA LEU A 6 11.13 -61.09 -18.93
C LEU A 6 10.81 -60.14 -17.79
N THR A 7 11.87 -59.70 -17.15
CA THR A 7 11.90 -58.65 -16.16
C THR A 7 11.59 -57.34 -16.89
N GLY A 8 10.35 -56.86 -16.76
CA GLY A 8 9.96 -55.51 -17.22
C GLY A 8 10.38 -54.49 -16.19
N MET A 9 11.41 -53.71 -16.53
CA MET A 9 11.86 -52.55 -15.80
C MET A 9 10.83 -51.43 -15.95
N LEU A 10 9.98 -51.21 -14.93
CA LEU A 10 9.14 -50.04 -14.83
C LEU A 10 10.06 -48.84 -14.57
N ILE A 11 10.39 -48.08 -15.62
CA ILE A 11 10.95 -46.73 -15.50
C ILE A 11 9.79 -45.83 -15.11
N GLY A 12 9.63 -45.59 -13.81
CA GLY A 12 8.79 -44.54 -13.29
C GLY A 12 9.35 -43.20 -13.71
N LEU A 13 8.76 -42.56 -14.72
CA LEU A 13 8.94 -41.14 -14.96
C LEU A 13 8.37 -40.38 -13.76
N LEU A 14 9.22 -40.05 -12.79
CA LEU A 14 8.99 -38.98 -11.85
C LEU A 14 8.97 -37.67 -12.66
N LEU A 15 7.80 -37.22 -13.04
CA LEU A 15 7.54 -35.85 -13.38
C LEU A 15 7.82 -35.03 -12.12
N LEU A 16 9.08 -34.63 -11.95
CA LEU A 16 9.43 -33.50 -11.09
C LEU A 16 8.72 -32.29 -11.67
N ALA A 17 7.53 -32.03 -11.18
CA ALA A 17 6.93 -30.71 -11.26
C ALA A 17 7.93 -29.75 -10.60
N ASN A 18 8.76 -29.12 -11.40
CA ASN A 18 9.55 -27.99 -10.99
C ASN A 18 8.57 -26.89 -10.61
N ASN A 19 8.12 -26.90 -9.34
CA ASN A 19 7.61 -25.73 -8.69
C ASN A 19 8.73 -24.70 -8.73
N VAL A 20 8.72 -23.81 -9.73
CA VAL A 20 9.57 -22.64 -9.79
C VAL A 20 9.03 -21.63 -8.77
N ASN A 21 8.96 -22.07 -7.52
CA ASN A 21 8.88 -21.20 -6.37
C ASN A 21 10.27 -20.57 -6.24
N ALA A 22 10.40 -19.33 -6.69
CA ALA A 22 11.61 -18.56 -6.44
C ALA A 22 11.90 -18.63 -4.94
N GLN A 23 12.98 -19.28 -4.57
CA GLN A 23 13.43 -19.28 -3.18
C GLN A 23 13.63 -17.82 -2.76
N PRO A 24 13.13 -17.40 -1.60
CA PRO A 24 13.41 -16.06 -1.12
C PRO A 24 14.92 -15.90 -1.05
N VAL A 25 15.43 -14.85 -1.66
CA VAL A 25 16.84 -14.47 -1.51
C VAL A 25 17.08 -14.31 -0.01
N ARG A 26 18.06 -15.02 0.54
CA ARG A 26 18.32 -15.08 1.98
C ARG A 26 18.32 -13.67 2.58
N GLY A 27 17.35 -13.38 3.44
CA GLY A 27 17.30 -12.14 4.21
C GLY A 27 16.01 -11.32 4.12
N TYR A 28 15.14 -11.53 3.12
CA TYR A 28 13.87 -10.79 2.99
C TYR A 28 12.67 -11.66 3.35
N ASP A 29 11.69 -11.06 4.04
CA ASP A 29 10.43 -11.74 4.39
C ASP A 29 9.26 -11.13 3.59
N PHE A 30 8.83 -11.81 2.53
CA PHE A 30 7.71 -11.40 1.69
C PHE A 30 6.40 -12.14 1.98
N ARG A 31 6.32 -12.90 3.09
CA ARG A 31 5.13 -13.71 3.42
C ARG A 31 3.86 -12.88 3.55
N LEU A 32 3.96 -11.63 4.00
CA LEU A 32 2.80 -10.75 4.07
C LEU A 32 2.28 -10.36 2.68
N ILE A 33 3.19 -10.15 1.72
CA ILE A 33 2.83 -9.93 0.31
C ILE A 33 2.15 -11.17 -0.26
N ASP A 34 2.71 -12.37 0.02
CA ASP A 34 2.11 -13.63 -0.38
C ASP A 34 0.69 -13.78 0.12
N SER A 35 0.51 -13.58 1.43
CA SER A 35 -0.79 -13.69 2.08
C SER A 35 -1.83 -12.73 1.49
N LYS A 36 -1.41 -11.48 1.25
CA LYS A 36 -2.28 -10.45 0.71
C LYS A 36 -2.70 -10.73 -0.74
N ILE A 37 -1.76 -11.12 -1.60
CA ILE A 37 -2.07 -11.44 -3.01
C ILE A 37 -2.93 -12.71 -3.09
N ASN A 38 -2.63 -13.75 -2.29
CA ASN A 38 -3.49 -14.93 -2.22
C ASN A 38 -4.91 -14.56 -1.81
N ALA A 39 -5.08 -13.73 -0.78
CA ALA A 39 -6.40 -13.29 -0.34
C ALA A 39 -7.18 -12.55 -1.45
N TRP A 40 -6.51 -11.76 -2.28
CA TRP A 40 -7.14 -11.10 -3.42
C TRP A 40 -7.57 -12.08 -4.51
N VAL A 41 -6.76 -13.10 -4.80
CA VAL A 41 -7.09 -14.17 -5.76
C VAL A 41 -8.23 -15.04 -5.21
N ASP A 42 -8.13 -15.49 -3.96
CA ASP A 42 -9.13 -16.34 -3.31
C ASP A 42 -10.49 -15.62 -3.16
N SER A 43 -10.48 -14.29 -3.03
CA SER A 43 -11.69 -13.47 -3.01
C SER A 43 -12.31 -13.24 -4.39
N GLY A 44 -11.73 -13.78 -5.47
CA GLY A 44 -12.21 -13.62 -6.83
C GLY A 44 -12.03 -12.19 -7.39
N TYR A 45 -11.08 -11.44 -6.85
CA TYR A 45 -10.71 -10.14 -7.44
C TYR A 45 -9.92 -10.33 -8.72
N TYR A 46 -9.05 -11.34 -8.75
CA TYR A 46 -8.21 -11.71 -9.87
C TYR A 46 -8.32 -13.20 -10.18
N THR A 47 -8.19 -13.59 -11.44
CA THR A 47 -8.06 -15.02 -11.84
C THR A 47 -6.69 -15.55 -11.46
N GLY A 48 -5.70 -14.70 -11.48
CA GLY A 48 -4.33 -14.96 -11.11
C GLY A 48 -3.53 -13.68 -11.06
N ALA A 49 -2.32 -13.76 -10.52
CA ALA A 49 -1.42 -12.65 -10.40
C ALA A 49 0.05 -13.08 -10.44
N SER A 50 0.92 -12.15 -10.73
CA SER A 50 2.36 -12.31 -10.56
C SER A 50 2.96 -11.02 -10.02
N ILE A 51 4.09 -11.14 -9.34
CA ILE A 51 4.83 -10.00 -8.83
C ILE A 51 6.33 -10.22 -9.02
N ILE A 52 7.02 -9.16 -9.37
CA ILE A 52 8.48 -9.09 -9.35
C ILE A 52 8.92 -7.85 -8.59
N VAL A 53 9.95 -8.00 -7.77
CA VAL A 53 10.62 -6.89 -7.08
C VAL A 53 12.12 -7.04 -7.30
N ALA A 54 12.77 -5.96 -7.69
CA ALA A 54 14.21 -5.90 -7.79
C ALA A 54 14.76 -4.72 -6.98
N GLN A 55 15.93 -4.89 -6.40
CA GLN A 55 16.68 -3.88 -5.69
C GLN A 55 18.10 -3.82 -6.27
N GLU A 56 18.56 -2.63 -6.65
CA GLU A 56 19.90 -2.45 -7.27
C GLU A 56 20.19 -3.48 -8.37
N ASP A 57 19.25 -3.62 -9.31
CA ASP A 57 19.31 -4.55 -10.45
C ASP A 57 19.24 -6.05 -10.12
N LYS A 58 19.14 -6.43 -8.84
CA LYS A 58 18.95 -7.81 -8.41
C LYS A 58 17.48 -8.10 -8.14
N ILE A 59 16.96 -9.15 -8.75
CA ILE A 59 15.63 -9.64 -8.40
C ILE A 59 15.71 -10.22 -6.98
N ILE A 60 14.98 -9.59 -6.04
CA ILE A 60 14.91 -10.02 -4.65
C ILE A 60 13.63 -10.82 -4.36
N TYR A 61 12.62 -10.68 -5.22
CA TYR A 61 11.36 -11.42 -5.11
C TYR A 61 10.70 -11.60 -6.47
N ARG A 62 10.19 -12.79 -6.73
CA ARG A 62 9.35 -13.11 -7.89
C ARG A 62 8.43 -14.26 -7.52
N LYS A 63 7.12 -14.09 -7.78
CA LYS A 63 6.14 -15.14 -7.50
C LYS A 63 4.94 -15.05 -8.44
N TYR A 64 4.27 -16.20 -8.60
CA TYR A 64 3.09 -16.39 -9.42
C TYR A 64 1.97 -16.97 -8.56
N PHE A 65 0.73 -16.56 -8.78
CA PHE A 65 -0.45 -16.92 -7.98
C PHE A 65 -1.60 -17.26 -8.91
N GLY A 66 -2.48 -18.19 -8.46
CA GLY A 66 -3.60 -18.64 -9.28
C GLY A 66 -3.13 -19.31 -10.57
N ASP A 67 -3.69 -18.90 -11.70
CA ASP A 67 -3.40 -19.44 -13.03
C ASP A 67 -2.17 -18.84 -13.72
N TYR A 68 -1.49 -17.89 -13.09
CA TYR A 68 -0.35 -17.18 -13.69
C TYR A 68 0.94 -18.01 -13.70
N LYS A 69 1.68 -17.88 -14.81
CA LYS A 69 2.96 -18.56 -15.10
C LYS A 69 3.99 -17.55 -15.61
N PRO A 70 5.28 -17.93 -15.71
CA PRO A 70 6.34 -17.04 -16.21
C PRO A 70 6.06 -16.43 -17.60
N GLU A 71 5.41 -17.19 -18.48
CA GLU A 71 5.07 -16.79 -19.85
C GLU A 71 3.74 -16.04 -19.98
N THR A 72 3.00 -15.85 -18.89
CA THR A 72 1.71 -15.16 -18.93
C THR A 72 1.87 -13.74 -19.43
N VAL A 73 1.13 -13.43 -20.50
CA VAL A 73 0.98 -12.09 -21.06
C VAL A 73 -0.41 -11.59 -20.71
N ALA A 74 -0.49 -10.41 -20.11
CA ALA A 74 -1.76 -9.84 -19.71
C ALA A 74 -1.95 -8.40 -20.20
N TYR A 75 -3.19 -8.02 -20.34
CA TYR A 75 -3.62 -6.66 -20.62
C TYR A 75 -3.33 -5.76 -19.42
N ILE A 76 -2.67 -4.61 -19.65
CA ILE A 76 -2.21 -3.73 -18.57
C ILE A 76 -2.89 -2.37 -18.55
N ALA A 77 -3.82 -2.10 -19.45
CA ALA A 77 -4.55 -0.84 -19.53
C ALA A 77 -3.67 0.39 -19.28
N SER A 78 -4.03 1.23 -18.29
CA SER A 78 -3.36 2.50 -18.02
C SER A 78 -1.87 2.40 -17.70
N ALA A 79 -1.36 1.24 -17.29
CA ALA A 79 0.08 1.03 -17.13
C ALA A 79 0.85 1.13 -18.45
N GLY A 80 0.16 0.98 -19.59
CA GLY A 80 0.68 1.23 -20.94
C GLY A 80 0.99 2.69 -21.23
N LYS A 81 0.41 3.65 -20.49
CA LYS A 81 0.70 5.09 -20.66
C LYS A 81 2.17 5.40 -20.44
N TRP A 82 2.80 4.72 -19.52
CA TRP A 82 4.23 4.91 -19.24
C TRP A 82 5.10 4.43 -20.40
N LEU A 83 4.75 3.29 -21.00
CA LEU A 83 5.42 2.78 -22.22
C LEU A 83 5.22 3.73 -23.41
N ALA A 84 4.01 4.26 -23.58
CA ALA A 84 3.70 5.20 -24.66
C ALA A 84 4.49 6.51 -24.50
N ALA A 85 4.51 7.08 -23.29
CA ALA A 85 5.30 8.28 -23.00
C ALA A 85 6.79 8.08 -23.23
N ALA A 86 7.35 6.93 -22.85
CA ALA A 86 8.75 6.58 -23.09
C ALA A 86 9.07 6.43 -24.59
N THR A 87 8.13 5.87 -25.37
CA THR A 87 8.28 5.79 -26.83
C THR A 87 8.36 7.17 -27.47
N ILE A 88 7.50 8.08 -27.06
CA ILE A 88 7.49 9.47 -27.52
C ILE A 88 8.76 10.19 -27.06
N ALA A 89 9.20 9.98 -25.81
CA ALA A 89 10.45 10.51 -25.28
C ALA A 89 11.67 10.11 -26.16
N ALA A 90 11.69 8.87 -26.67
CA ALA A 90 12.74 8.42 -27.58
C ALA A 90 12.67 9.07 -28.98
N VAL A 91 11.50 9.56 -29.39
CA VAL A 91 11.36 10.38 -30.60
C VAL A 91 11.87 11.81 -30.37
N VAL A 92 11.58 12.37 -29.19
CA VAL A 92 12.10 13.68 -28.76
C VAL A 92 13.63 13.64 -28.63
N ASP A 93 14.18 12.60 -28.01
CA ASP A 93 15.65 12.38 -27.93
C ASP A 93 16.33 12.31 -29.32
N GLY A 94 15.59 11.83 -30.32
CA GLY A 94 16.04 11.81 -31.72
C GLY A 94 15.89 13.17 -32.43
N GLY A 95 15.47 14.23 -31.77
CA GLY A 95 15.31 15.57 -32.34
C GLY A 95 14.17 15.68 -33.37
N LYS A 96 13.25 14.73 -33.44
CA LYS A 96 12.14 14.72 -34.39
C LYS A 96 10.89 15.42 -33.88
N LEU A 97 10.76 15.54 -32.55
CA LEU A 97 9.72 16.28 -31.83
C LEU A 97 10.34 17.09 -30.72
N SER A 98 9.65 18.13 -30.30
CA SER A 98 9.90 18.85 -29.05
C SER A 98 8.74 18.67 -28.09
N TRP A 99 9.02 18.69 -26.79
CA TRP A 99 7.97 18.67 -25.76
C TRP A 99 6.97 19.84 -25.88
N ASP A 100 7.42 20.95 -26.47
CA ASP A 100 6.64 22.17 -26.59
C ASP A 100 6.04 22.37 -28.01
N ASP A 101 6.18 21.37 -28.90
CA ASP A 101 5.50 21.36 -30.19
C ASP A 101 3.98 21.38 -29.99
N LYS A 102 3.31 22.30 -30.66
CA LYS A 102 1.85 22.40 -30.64
C LYS A 102 1.19 21.40 -31.59
N VAL A 103 0.04 20.89 -31.21
CA VAL A 103 -0.74 19.93 -32.01
C VAL A 103 -0.96 20.45 -33.42
N LYS A 104 -1.40 21.70 -33.59
CA LYS A 104 -1.68 22.30 -34.91
C LYS A 104 -0.49 22.36 -35.86
N GLN A 105 0.75 22.28 -35.38
CA GLN A 105 1.95 22.24 -36.21
C GLN A 105 2.08 20.92 -36.98
N TRP A 106 1.55 19.85 -36.40
CA TRP A 106 1.60 18.50 -36.95
C TRP A 106 0.27 18.01 -37.52
N LEU A 107 -0.83 18.54 -36.97
CA LEU A 107 -2.21 18.16 -37.24
C LEU A 107 -3.04 19.45 -37.45
N PRO A 108 -2.92 20.07 -38.62
CA PRO A 108 -3.57 21.36 -38.90
C PRO A 108 -5.10 21.32 -38.89
N GLU A 109 -5.70 20.14 -38.95
CA GLU A 109 -7.15 19.94 -38.77
C GLU A 109 -7.66 20.31 -37.38
N PHE A 110 -6.82 20.41 -36.36
CA PHE A 110 -7.18 20.95 -35.06
C PHE A 110 -7.18 22.47 -35.09
N THR A 111 -8.27 23.05 -35.56
CA THR A 111 -8.43 24.51 -35.72
C THR A 111 -8.94 25.23 -34.48
N ASP A 112 -9.42 24.48 -33.48
CA ASP A 112 -9.88 24.99 -32.19
C ASP A 112 -8.76 25.06 -31.15
N VAL A 113 -9.11 25.36 -29.89
CA VAL A 113 -8.15 25.47 -28.78
C VAL A 113 -7.34 24.17 -28.51
N LYS A 114 -7.85 23.01 -28.96
CA LYS A 114 -7.10 21.73 -28.85
C LYS A 114 -5.80 21.79 -29.66
N GLY A 115 -5.78 22.53 -30.77
CA GLY A 115 -4.59 22.72 -31.59
C GLY A 115 -3.47 23.51 -30.90
N GLU A 116 -3.78 24.31 -29.89
CA GLU A 116 -2.81 25.06 -29.09
C GLU A 116 -2.11 24.22 -28.01
N ALA A 117 -2.65 23.02 -27.71
CA ALA A 117 -2.04 22.13 -26.74
C ALA A 117 -0.64 21.66 -27.20
N THR A 118 0.29 21.55 -26.26
CA THR A 118 1.64 21.05 -26.53
C THR A 118 1.72 19.53 -26.33
N LEU A 119 2.73 18.90 -26.93
CA LEU A 119 3.03 17.46 -26.74
C LEU A 119 3.14 17.11 -25.25
N ARG A 120 3.79 17.95 -24.46
CA ARG A 120 3.90 17.84 -23.01
C ARG A 120 2.52 17.78 -22.34
N GLN A 121 1.63 18.70 -22.71
CA GLN A 121 0.28 18.80 -22.15
C GLN A 121 -0.59 17.59 -22.53
N LEU A 122 -0.41 17.02 -23.72
CA LEU A 122 -1.10 15.80 -24.13
C LEU A 122 -0.73 14.62 -23.22
N LEU A 123 0.55 14.45 -22.86
CA LEU A 123 1.04 13.35 -22.04
C LEU A 123 0.89 13.57 -20.54
N SER A 124 0.64 14.79 -20.11
CA SER A 124 0.42 15.15 -18.70
C SER A 124 -1.06 15.35 -18.34
N HIS A 125 -1.98 15.05 -19.27
CA HIS A 125 -3.42 15.23 -19.07
C HIS A 125 -3.86 16.67 -18.74
N THR A 126 -3.12 17.66 -19.24
CA THR A 126 -3.43 19.09 -19.09
C THR A 126 -3.78 19.76 -20.42
N ALA A 127 -3.99 18.99 -21.47
CA ALA A 127 -4.24 19.50 -22.82
C ALA A 127 -5.66 20.05 -23.06
N GLY A 128 -6.58 19.87 -22.12
CA GLY A 128 -7.97 20.31 -22.27
C GLY A 128 -8.84 19.43 -23.18
N TYR A 129 -8.38 18.22 -23.45
CA TYR A 129 -9.13 17.22 -24.22
C TYR A 129 -10.14 16.50 -23.31
N PRO A 130 -11.24 15.94 -23.89
CA PRO A 130 -12.09 15.01 -23.16
C PRO A 130 -11.26 13.84 -22.60
N ASP A 131 -11.61 13.36 -21.42
CA ASP A 131 -10.84 12.29 -20.75
C ASP A 131 -11.00 10.93 -21.45
N TYR A 132 -12.25 10.57 -21.71
CA TYR A 132 -12.63 9.35 -22.42
C TYR A 132 -13.72 9.65 -23.43
N GLN A 133 -14.08 8.61 -24.18
CA GLN A 133 -15.04 8.72 -25.25
C GLN A 133 -16.45 9.00 -24.78
N PRO A 134 -17.26 9.71 -25.60
CA PRO A 134 -18.68 9.84 -25.36
C PRO A 134 -19.34 8.47 -25.25
N LYS A 135 -20.31 8.33 -24.33
CA LYS A 135 -21.09 7.10 -24.17
C LYS A 135 -21.67 6.65 -25.52
N GLY A 136 -21.39 5.41 -25.92
CA GLY A 136 -21.94 4.81 -27.14
C GLY A 136 -21.01 4.74 -28.33
N ASN A 137 -19.91 5.50 -28.37
CA ASN A 137 -18.92 5.42 -29.44
C ASN A 137 -17.60 4.86 -28.89
N ARG A 138 -17.27 3.62 -29.21
CA ARG A 138 -15.93 3.07 -28.94
C ARG A 138 -14.97 3.56 -30.01
N THR A 139 -14.13 4.54 -29.68
CA THR A 139 -12.98 4.94 -30.51
C THR A 139 -11.72 4.13 -30.19
N ASP A 140 -11.84 3.08 -29.35
CA ASP A 140 -10.71 2.28 -28.84
C ASP A 140 -10.27 1.21 -29.85
N ASN A 141 -11.11 0.88 -30.81
CA ASN A 141 -10.89 -0.21 -31.76
C ASN A 141 -10.52 0.27 -33.17
N TYR A 142 -10.05 1.51 -33.31
CA TYR A 142 -9.52 1.98 -34.59
C TYR A 142 -8.21 1.25 -34.91
N GLN A 143 -8.09 0.88 -36.17
CA GLN A 143 -6.90 0.17 -36.66
C GLN A 143 -5.66 1.06 -36.71
N THR A 144 -5.85 2.38 -36.78
CA THR A 144 -4.78 3.36 -36.90
C THR A 144 -5.00 4.57 -36.00
N LEU A 145 -3.90 5.22 -35.57
CA LEU A 145 -3.97 6.51 -34.88
C LEU A 145 -4.57 7.60 -35.75
N LYS A 146 -4.40 7.53 -37.08
CA LYS A 146 -5.01 8.47 -38.01
C LYS A 146 -6.54 8.43 -37.92
N GLU A 147 -7.14 7.25 -37.91
CA GLU A 147 -8.59 7.07 -37.75
C GLU A 147 -9.07 7.57 -36.39
N SER A 148 -8.37 7.17 -35.31
CA SER A 148 -8.70 7.60 -33.96
C SER A 148 -8.67 9.14 -33.84
N VAL A 149 -7.62 9.79 -34.34
CA VAL A 149 -7.47 11.24 -34.29
C VAL A 149 -8.50 11.98 -35.14
N ALA A 150 -8.91 11.41 -36.30
CA ALA A 150 -9.99 11.95 -37.12
C ALA A 150 -11.34 12.01 -36.39
N GLU A 151 -11.58 11.13 -35.42
CA GLU A 151 -12.76 11.21 -34.55
C GLU A 151 -12.53 12.18 -33.37
N ILE A 152 -11.34 12.22 -32.80
CA ILE A 152 -11.00 13.12 -31.68
C ILE A 152 -11.10 14.60 -32.09
N VAL A 153 -10.75 14.95 -33.32
CA VAL A 153 -10.84 16.32 -33.82
C VAL A 153 -12.27 16.87 -33.78
N LYS A 154 -13.27 15.99 -33.97
CA LYS A 154 -14.70 16.34 -33.98
C LYS A 154 -15.27 16.61 -32.58
N LEU A 155 -14.58 16.14 -31.52
CA LEU A 155 -15.04 16.32 -30.15
C LEU A 155 -14.76 17.75 -29.67
N PRO A 156 -15.66 18.33 -28.86
CA PRO A 156 -15.40 19.66 -28.28
C PRO A 156 -14.23 19.60 -27.31
N ALA A 157 -13.50 20.69 -27.20
CA ALA A 157 -12.53 20.86 -26.11
C ALA A 157 -13.26 20.91 -24.75
N ASP A 158 -12.68 20.32 -23.73
CA ASP A 158 -13.22 20.37 -22.36
C ASP A 158 -12.82 21.66 -21.64
N THR A 159 -11.56 22.06 -21.79
CA THR A 159 -11.00 23.29 -21.21
C THR A 159 -9.88 23.85 -22.09
N LEU A 160 -9.36 25.03 -21.73
CA LEU A 160 -8.15 25.56 -22.35
C LEU A 160 -6.91 24.73 -21.95
N PRO A 161 -5.97 24.48 -22.87
CA PRO A 161 -4.72 23.81 -22.56
C PRO A 161 -3.95 24.48 -21.41
N GLY A 162 -3.41 23.66 -20.48
CA GLY A 162 -2.65 24.12 -19.32
C GLY A 162 -3.47 24.61 -18.13
N THR A 163 -4.81 24.62 -18.22
CA THR A 163 -5.65 25.18 -17.13
C THR A 163 -6.14 24.12 -16.14
N LYS A 164 -6.34 22.88 -16.60
CA LYS A 164 -6.94 21.81 -15.80
C LYS A 164 -6.26 20.49 -16.07
N PHE A 165 -5.92 19.76 -14.99
CA PHE A 165 -5.55 18.36 -15.06
C PHE A 165 -6.82 17.49 -15.11
N LYS A 166 -6.94 16.67 -16.14
CA LYS A 166 -8.04 15.72 -16.31
C LYS A 166 -7.51 14.42 -16.91
N TYR A 167 -7.38 13.41 -16.07
CA TYR A 167 -6.81 12.14 -16.46
C TYR A 167 -7.65 11.42 -17.51
N GLY A 168 -7.03 10.95 -18.60
CA GLY A 168 -7.75 10.31 -19.70
C GLY A 168 -6.85 9.57 -20.68
N GLY A 169 -7.37 9.26 -21.87
CA GLY A 169 -6.68 8.50 -22.91
C GLY A 169 -6.60 9.21 -24.27
N LEU A 170 -7.57 10.04 -24.64
CA LEU A 170 -7.68 10.58 -25.99
C LEU A 170 -6.52 11.50 -26.38
N ALA A 171 -6.05 12.33 -25.47
CA ALA A 171 -4.89 13.20 -25.71
C ALA A 171 -3.63 12.40 -26.09
N MET A 172 -3.46 11.21 -25.55
CA MET A 172 -2.32 10.35 -25.87
C MET A 172 -2.36 9.80 -27.30
N GLN A 173 -3.56 9.57 -27.86
CA GLN A 173 -3.71 9.18 -29.25
C GLN A 173 -3.16 10.26 -30.19
N VAL A 174 -3.47 11.52 -29.87
CA VAL A 174 -2.98 12.69 -30.61
C VAL A 174 -1.45 12.80 -30.52
N ALA A 175 -0.89 12.63 -29.32
CA ALA A 175 0.57 12.62 -29.11
C ALA A 175 1.26 11.51 -29.92
N GLY A 176 0.68 10.31 -29.96
CA GLY A 176 1.20 9.23 -30.79
C GLY A 176 1.13 9.53 -32.28
N ARG A 177 0.02 10.15 -32.74
CA ARG A 177 -0.09 10.55 -34.15
C ARG A 177 0.95 11.61 -34.55
N MET A 178 1.24 12.56 -33.66
CA MET A 178 2.35 13.49 -33.87
C MET A 178 3.69 12.75 -34.04
N ALA A 179 3.94 11.72 -33.23
CA ALA A 179 5.16 10.92 -33.33
C ALA A 179 5.22 10.11 -34.64
N GLU A 180 4.10 9.57 -35.13
CA GLU A 180 4.03 8.92 -36.44
C GLU A 180 4.37 9.87 -37.57
N LEU A 181 3.79 11.08 -37.58
CA LEU A 181 4.05 12.10 -38.59
C LEU A 181 5.49 12.56 -38.58
N ALA A 182 6.06 12.81 -37.40
CA ALA A 182 7.43 13.27 -37.24
C ALA A 182 8.48 12.24 -37.71
N THR A 183 8.13 10.95 -37.65
CA THR A 183 9.06 9.87 -37.97
C THR A 183 8.77 9.15 -39.29
N GLY A 184 7.57 9.30 -39.83
CA GLY A 184 7.10 8.53 -41.01
C GLY A 184 6.88 7.05 -40.73
N LYS A 185 6.76 6.65 -39.45
CA LYS A 185 6.56 5.24 -39.03
C LYS A 185 5.24 5.12 -38.27
N ASP A 186 4.59 3.97 -38.42
CA ASP A 186 3.44 3.63 -37.59
C ASP A 186 3.83 3.40 -36.12
N TRP A 187 2.83 3.46 -35.23
CA TRP A 187 3.05 3.36 -33.77
C TRP A 187 3.74 2.07 -33.35
N GLU A 188 3.28 0.92 -33.85
CA GLU A 188 3.85 -0.37 -33.42
C GLU A 188 5.32 -0.47 -33.85
N THR A 189 5.64 -0.04 -35.07
CA THR A 189 7.03 0.04 -35.54
C THR A 189 7.88 0.96 -34.65
N LEU A 190 7.34 2.13 -34.25
CA LEU A 190 8.04 3.04 -33.34
C LEU A 190 8.29 2.39 -31.99
N PHE A 191 7.27 1.84 -31.36
CA PHE A 191 7.38 1.20 -30.06
C PHE A 191 8.38 0.05 -30.08
N GLN A 192 8.26 -0.84 -31.07
CA GLN A 192 9.18 -1.97 -31.22
C GLN A 192 10.63 -1.52 -31.42
N HIS A 193 10.89 -0.53 -32.26
CA HIS A 193 12.25 -0.09 -32.54
C HIS A 193 12.86 0.74 -31.40
N LYS A 194 12.07 1.60 -30.76
CA LYS A 194 12.59 2.55 -29.76
C LYS A 194 12.66 1.96 -28.37
N ILE A 195 11.74 1.06 -28.02
CA ILE A 195 11.57 0.57 -26.63
C ILE A 195 11.64 -0.96 -26.57
N ALA A 196 10.71 -1.67 -27.23
CA ALA A 196 10.53 -3.09 -26.96
C ALA A 196 11.76 -3.94 -27.31
N ARG A 197 12.24 -3.86 -28.57
CA ARG A 197 13.43 -4.62 -29.02
C ARG A 197 14.70 -4.26 -28.24
N PRO A 198 15.05 -2.96 -28.06
CA PRO A 198 16.21 -2.58 -27.25
C PRO A 198 16.18 -3.11 -25.81
N LEU A 199 15.00 -3.27 -25.22
CA LEU A 199 14.80 -3.81 -23.87
C LEU A 199 14.58 -5.32 -23.85
N SER A 200 14.56 -6.00 -25.01
CA SER A 200 14.24 -7.42 -25.16
C SER A 200 12.83 -7.78 -24.65
N MET A 201 11.85 -6.89 -24.83
CA MET A 201 10.45 -7.07 -24.47
C MET A 201 9.74 -7.81 -25.60
N VAL A 202 9.88 -9.12 -25.64
CA VAL A 202 9.44 -9.96 -26.76
C VAL A 202 7.93 -10.21 -26.78
N SER A 203 7.26 -10.03 -25.65
CA SER A 203 5.82 -10.28 -25.47
C SER A 203 5.01 -9.01 -25.28
N THR A 204 5.62 -7.83 -25.45
CA THR A 204 4.96 -6.54 -25.22
C THR A 204 4.56 -5.87 -26.51
N HIS A 205 3.29 -5.51 -26.62
CA HIS A 205 2.71 -4.87 -27.81
C HIS A 205 1.41 -4.13 -27.46
N PHE A 206 0.97 -3.24 -28.34
CA PHE A 206 -0.31 -2.56 -28.23
C PHE A 206 -1.36 -3.31 -29.03
N THR A 207 -2.54 -3.53 -28.42
CA THR A 207 -3.67 -4.29 -28.99
C THR A 207 -4.98 -3.56 -28.73
N PRO A 208 -6.09 -4.01 -29.37
CA PRO A 208 -7.43 -3.64 -28.93
C PRO A 208 -7.67 -4.02 -27.47
N VAL A 209 -8.54 -3.26 -26.79
CA VAL A 209 -8.92 -3.51 -25.38
C VAL A 209 -9.71 -4.80 -25.25
N ASP A 210 -10.65 -5.02 -26.16
CA ASP A 210 -11.32 -6.30 -26.31
C ASP A 210 -10.41 -7.28 -27.06
N GLU A 211 -10.65 -8.57 -26.90
CA GLU A 211 -9.86 -9.63 -27.51
C GLU A 211 -10.16 -9.80 -29.01
N THR A 212 -10.81 -8.83 -29.67
CA THR A 212 -11.06 -8.84 -31.09
C THR A 212 -9.75 -8.83 -31.88
N PRO A 213 -9.63 -9.66 -32.95
CA PRO A 213 -8.44 -9.62 -33.79
C PRO A 213 -8.26 -8.24 -34.44
N GLY A 214 -7.04 -7.73 -34.40
CA GLY A 214 -6.67 -6.45 -35.00
C GLY A 214 -5.64 -5.69 -34.19
N HIS A 215 -5.15 -4.59 -34.74
CA HIS A 215 -4.30 -3.65 -34.05
C HIS A 215 -5.10 -2.40 -33.72
N SER A 216 -5.20 -2.06 -32.46
CA SER A 216 -5.60 -0.73 -32.04
C SER A 216 -4.49 -0.14 -31.22
N PRO A 217 -3.79 0.87 -31.71
CA PRO A 217 -2.76 1.54 -30.94
C PRO A 217 -3.40 2.47 -29.89
N MET A 218 -4.18 1.92 -28.99
CA MET A 218 -4.76 2.68 -27.90
C MET A 218 -3.68 2.98 -26.86
N LEU A 219 -3.01 4.11 -27.01
CA LEU A 219 -1.86 4.50 -26.21
C LEU A 219 -2.17 4.71 -24.74
N GLY A 220 -3.38 5.17 -24.45
CA GLY A 220 -3.85 5.37 -23.08
C GLY A 220 -4.16 4.08 -22.33
N GLY A 221 -4.18 2.90 -23.01
CA GLY A 221 -4.60 1.70 -22.34
C GLY A 221 -4.54 0.38 -23.11
N GLY A 222 -4.05 0.34 -24.36
CA GLY A 222 -4.09 -0.87 -25.20
C GLY A 222 -2.88 -1.80 -25.09
N ALA A 223 -2.00 -1.64 -24.12
CA ALA A 223 -0.80 -2.47 -24.05
C ALA A 223 -1.05 -3.82 -23.35
N ARG A 224 -0.35 -4.86 -23.83
CA ARG A 224 -0.19 -6.17 -23.19
C ARG A 224 1.29 -6.42 -22.94
N THR A 225 1.61 -7.11 -21.84
CA THR A 225 3.01 -7.37 -21.47
C THR A 225 3.13 -8.60 -20.59
N SER A 226 4.34 -9.13 -20.49
CA SER A 226 4.72 -10.12 -19.47
C SER A 226 5.33 -9.44 -18.25
N LEU A 227 5.37 -10.18 -17.14
CA LEU A 227 6.01 -9.71 -15.90
C LEU A 227 7.48 -9.30 -16.13
N SER A 228 8.20 -10.12 -16.89
CA SER A 228 9.63 -9.91 -17.14
C SER A 228 9.92 -8.74 -18.10
N ASP A 229 9.10 -8.57 -19.13
CA ASP A 229 9.25 -7.49 -20.09
C ASP A 229 9.10 -6.13 -19.41
N TYR A 230 8.02 -5.95 -18.63
CA TYR A 230 7.80 -4.68 -17.96
C TYR A 230 8.83 -4.41 -16.86
N ALA A 231 9.33 -5.45 -16.18
CA ALA A 231 10.46 -5.30 -15.25
C ALA A 231 11.73 -4.77 -15.94
N GLY A 232 12.01 -5.20 -17.17
CA GLY A 232 13.10 -4.66 -17.98
C GLY A 232 12.91 -3.17 -18.29
N PHE A 233 11.68 -2.74 -18.57
CA PHE A 233 11.36 -1.33 -18.75
C PHE A 233 11.57 -0.52 -17.46
N LEU A 234 11.10 -1.02 -16.30
CA LEU A 234 11.32 -0.35 -15.02
C LEU A 234 12.80 -0.25 -14.65
N ASN A 235 13.57 -1.29 -14.95
CA ASN A 235 15.04 -1.26 -14.79
C ASN A 235 15.65 -0.11 -15.58
N MET A 236 15.29 0.04 -16.86
CA MET A 236 15.77 1.12 -17.71
C MET A 236 15.43 2.50 -17.14
N ILE A 237 14.18 2.70 -16.66
CA ILE A 237 13.76 3.98 -16.05
C ILE A 237 14.51 4.23 -14.75
N MET A 238 14.68 3.22 -13.88
CA MET A 238 15.43 3.32 -12.62
C MET A 238 16.89 3.73 -12.87
N ASN A 239 17.49 3.22 -13.93
CA ASN A 239 18.87 3.51 -14.33
C ASN A 239 18.99 4.68 -15.33
N GLU A 240 18.07 5.67 -15.18
CA GLU A 240 18.11 6.93 -15.95
C GLU A 240 18.26 6.74 -17.48
N GLY A 241 17.53 5.76 -18.00
CA GLY A 241 17.49 5.46 -19.44
C GLY A 241 18.55 4.47 -19.94
N ILE A 242 19.29 3.82 -19.03
CA ILE A 242 20.27 2.78 -19.38
C ILE A 242 19.71 1.39 -19.09
N PHE A 243 19.85 0.47 -20.03
CA PHE A 243 19.55 -0.94 -19.86
C PHE A 243 20.70 -1.82 -20.33
N LYS A 244 21.23 -2.67 -19.45
CA LYS A 244 22.38 -3.55 -19.74
C LYS A 244 23.56 -2.82 -20.41
N GLY A 245 23.89 -1.63 -19.88
CA GLY A 245 24.98 -0.80 -20.40
C GLY A 245 24.65 -0.01 -21.65
N ARG A 246 23.47 -0.17 -22.25
CA ARG A 246 23.04 0.56 -23.46
C ARG A 246 22.08 1.69 -23.08
N ARG A 247 22.33 2.89 -23.63
CA ARG A 247 21.40 4.01 -23.52
C ARG A 247 20.20 3.81 -24.45
N ILE A 248 19.01 3.84 -23.85
CA ILE A 248 17.73 3.72 -24.54
C ILE A 248 17.02 5.08 -24.58
N LEU A 249 17.03 5.80 -23.46
CA LEU A 249 16.56 7.18 -23.32
C LEU A 249 17.68 8.06 -22.76
N SER A 250 17.67 9.33 -23.08
CA SER A 250 18.54 10.29 -22.40
C SER A 250 18.16 10.42 -20.93
N ALA A 251 19.12 10.69 -20.06
CA ALA A 251 18.85 10.98 -18.65
C ALA A 251 17.93 12.20 -18.51
N ASN A 252 18.06 13.18 -19.42
CA ASN A 252 17.19 14.36 -19.44
C ASN A 252 15.75 14.00 -19.75
N SER A 253 15.48 13.11 -20.72
CA SER A 253 14.12 12.66 -21.02
C SER A 253 13.50 11.89 -19.86
N VAL A 254 14.26 11.03 -19.18
CA VAL A 254 13.77 10.34 -17.98
C VAL A 254 13.44 11.34 -16.87
N LYS A 255 14.30 12.35 -16.65
CA LYS A 255 14.07 13.43 -15.69
C LYS A 255 12.83 14.24 -16.05
N GLU A 256 12.68 14.61 -17.31
CA GLU A 256 11.54 15.37 -17.82
C GLU A 256 10.22 14.59 -17.65
N MET A 257 10.22 13.29 -17.93
CA MET A 257 9.07 12.43 -17.70
C MET A 257 8.63 12.39 -16.23
N GLN A 258 9.58 12.52 -15.30
CA GLN A 258 9.33 12.44 -13.85
C GLN A 258 9.08 13.82 -13.20
N ALA A 259 9.37 14.90 -13.89
CA ALA A 259 9.13 16.26 -13.40
C ALA A 259 7.63 16.56 -13.21
N ASP A 260 7.32 17.60 -12.43
CA ASP A 260 5.95 18.10 -12.37
C ASP A 260 5.52 18.64 -13.73
N GLN A 261 4.52 18.01 -14.32
CA GLN A 261 3.95 18.42 -15.60
C GLN A 261 2.51 18.95 -15.46
N VAL A 262 1.95 18.93 -14.26
CA VAL A 262 0.68 19.56 -13.95
C VAL A 262 0.86 21.08 -13.83
N ARG A 263 1.95 21.52 -13.24
CA ARG A 263 2.36 22.92 -13.12
C ARG A 263 1.26 23.78 -12.47
N SER A 264 0.81 24.83 -13.16
CA SER A 264 -0.24 25.74 -12.68
C SER A 264 -1.66 25.24 -12.90
N ALA A 265 -1.86 24.11 -13.60
CA ALA A 265 -3.19 23.58 -13.86
C ALA A 265 -3.90 23.22 -12.55
N THR A 266 -5.20 23.51 -12.50
CA THR A 266 -6.01 23.04 -11.37
C THR A 266 -6.18 21.53 -11.46
N VAL A 267 -5.93 20.84 -10.36
CA VAL A 267 -6.30 19.45 -10.25
C VAL A 267 -7.79 19.42 -9.95
N HIS A 268 -8.57 18.97 -10.91
CA HIS A 268 -9.96 18.71 -10.63
C HIS A 268 -10.03 17.39 -9.88
N ALA A 269 -10.54 17.47 -8.73
CA ALA A 269 -11.02 16.40 -7.91
C ALA A 269 -12.13 15.62 -8.61
N GLY A 270 -11.83 15.08 -9.75
CA GLY A 270 -12.66 14.09 -10.39
C GLY A 270 -12.60 12.82 -9.56
N GLU A 271 -13.62 12.00 -9.65
CA GLU A 271 -13.83 10.76 -8.90
C GLU A 271 -12.58 9.87 -8.70
N TYR A 272 -11.53 10.10 -9.46
CA TYR A 272 -10.35 9.25 -9.56
C TYR A 272 -9.16 9.74 -8.74
N VAL A 273 -8.80 11.02 -8.85
CA VAL A 273 -7.57 11.54 -8.23
C VAL A 273 -7.78 11.77 -6.75
N GLU A 274 -8.89 12.36 -6.35
CA GLU A 274 -9.21 12.60 -4.93
C GLU A 274 -9.43 11.34 -4.14
N LYS A 275 -10.07 10.33 -4.75
CA LYS A 275 -10.36 9.07 -4.07
C LYS A 275 -9.15 8.16 -3.94
N THR A 276 -8.10 8.35 -4.76
CA THR A 276 -6.96 7.44 -4.80
C THR A 276 -5.65 8.03 -4.30
N ARG A 277 -5.50 9.36 -4.43
CA ARG A 277 -4.24 10.05 -4.14
C ARG A 277 -4.49 11.10 -3.07
N THR A 278 -4.38 10.69 -1.84
CA THR A 278 -4.61 11.42 -0.60
C THR A 278 -3.70 12.62 -0.41
N THR A 279 -3.64 13.49 -1.40
CA THR A 279 -2.75 14.62 -1.32
C THR A 279 -3.45 15.88 -1.77
N ASP A 280 -3.26 16.96 -1.04
CA ASP A 280 -3.62 18.31 -1.44
C ASP A 280 -2.63 18.91 -2.45
N ARG A 281 -1.61 18.10 -2.84
CA ARG A 281 -0.61 18.47 -3.82
C ARG A 281 -1.23 18.56 -5.22
N LYS A 282 -0.69 19.50 -6.00
CA LYS A 282 -1.04 19.65 -7.43
C LYS A 282 -0.01 18.97 -8.35
N ASP A 283 1.22 18.83 -7.89
CA ASP A 283 2.37 18.26 -8.60
C ASP A 283 2.36 16.73 -8.62
N ILE A 284 1.23 16.16 -9.01
CA ILE A 284 0.92 14.71 -8.87
C ILE A 284 1.28 13.87 -10.09
N TYR A 285 1.62 14.48 -11.23
CA TYR A 285 1.77 13.76 -12.48
C TYR A 285 2.95 14.27 -13.32
N GLY A 286 3.65 13.33 -13.94
CA GLY A 286 4.68 13.58 -14.95
C GLY A 286 4.16 13.34 -16.36
N LEU A 287 4.96 12.68 -17.21
CA LEU A 287 4.55 12.23 -18.53
C LEU A 287 4.27 10.73 -18.49
N GLY A 288 3.00 10.34 -18.46
CA GLY A 288 2.55 8.95 -18.45
C GLY A 288 2.68 8.22 -17.09
N GLN A 289 3.00 8.91 -16.01
CA GLN A 289 3.21 8.31 -14.69
C GLN A 289 2.82 9.24 -13.54
N TRP A 290 2.43 8.66 -12.41
CA TRP A 290 2.09 9.36 -11.18
C TRP A 290 3.34 9.64 -10.34
N ARG A 291 3.38 10.80 -9.72
CA ARG A 291 4.34 11.22 -8.70
C ARG A 291 3.72 10.98 -7.33
N GLU A 292 3.84 9.74 -6.83
CA GLU A 292 3.15 9.29 -5.61
C GLU A 292 3.72 9.94 -4.35
N GLU A 293 5.04 10.00 -4.24
CA GLU A 293 5.75 10.58 -3.12
C GLU A 293 6.88 11.47 -3.62
N LEU A 294 7.13 12.54 -2.88
CA LEU A 294 8.27 13.42 -3.11
C LEU A 294 9.27 13.33 -1.96
N ASP A 295 10.51 13.64 -2.27
CA ASP A 295 11.53 13.87 -1.25
C ASP A 295 11.47 15.32 -0.72
N GLY A 296 12.36 15.65 0.23
CA GLY A 296 12.41 16.99 0.82
C GLY A 296 12.82 18.12 -0.15
N LYS A 297 13.18 17.79 -1.41
CA LYS A 297 13.50 18.75 -2.47
C LYS A 297 12.39 18.90 -3.50
N GLY A 298 11.31 18.12 -3.37
CA GLY A 298 10.22 18.06 -4.32
C GLY A 298 10.46 17.13 -5.51
N ASP A 299 11.55 16.35 -5.49
CA ASP A 299 11.81 15.33 -6.49
C ASP A 299 11.00 14.06 -6.21
N PRO A 300 10.55 13.32 -7.25
CA PRO A 300 9.75 12.12 -7.04
C PRO A 300 10.56 11.01 -6.37
N ALA A 301 10.12 10.60 -5.17
CA ALA A 301 10.68 9.50 -4.39
C ALA A 301 10.01 8.15 -4.74
N LEU A 302 8.69 8.17 -4.98
CA LEU A 302 7.92 7.03 -5.47
C LEU A 302 7.13 7.45 -6.70
N ILE A 303 7.28 6.68 -7.77
CA ILE A 303 6.52 6.87 -9.02
C ILE A 303 5.82 5.58 -9.40
N SER A 304 4.67 5.68 -10.06
CA SER A 304 3.86 4.52 -10.46
C SER A 304 3.01 4.78 -11.69
N SER A 305 2.40 3.73 -12.22
CA SER A 305 1.37 3.83 -13.26
C SER A 305 0.30 2.76 -13.07
N PRO A 306 -0.57 2.89 -12.06
CA PRO A 306 -1.58 1.90 -11.73
C PRO A 306 -2.66 1.78 -12.81
N SER A 307 -3.32 0.63 -12.86
CA SER A 307 -4.29 0.28 -13.87
C SER A 307 -5.50 -0.46 -13.30
N TRP A 308 -6.67 -0.19 -13.86
CA TRP A 308 -7.90 -0.93 -13.58
C TRP A 308 -7.87 -2.40 -14.02
N ALA A 309 -6.95 -2.75 -14.91
CA ALA A 309 -6.83 -4.12 -15.42
C ALA A 309 -6.03 -5.06 -14.52
N GLY A 310 -5.46 -4.56 -13.41
CA GLY A 310 -4.70 -5.37 -12.47
C GLY A 310 -3.18 -5.14 -12.51
N ALA A 311 -2.70 -4.16 -13.29
CA ALA A 311 -1.27 -3.86 -13.36
C ALA A 311 -0.91 -2.70 -12.44
N TYR A 312 0.14 -2.88 -11.65
CA TYR A 312 0.71 -1.85 -10.79
C TYR A 312 2.24 -1.86 -10.85
N PRO A 313 2.85 -1.12 -11.77
CA PRO A 313 4.28 -0.88 -11.80
C PRO A 313 4.65 0.29 -10.87
N TRP A 314 5.80 0.19 -10.19
CA TRP A 314 6.32 1.28 -9.35
C TRP A 314 7.85 1.31 -9.33
N ILE A 315 8.38 2.48 -9.02
CA ILE A 315 9.80 2.70 -8.70
C ILE A 315 9.91 3.48 -7.40
N ASP A 316 10.61 2.93 -6.43
CA ASP A 316 11.00 3.57 -5.17
C ASP A 316 12.48 3.97 -5.26
N LYS A 317 12.73 5.23 -5.56
CA LYS A 317 14.08 5.76 -5.75
C LYS A 317 14.90 5.76 -4.47
N LYS A 318 14.26 6.03 -3.33
CA LYS A 318 14.93 6.09 -2.03
C LYS A 318 15.57 4.75 -1.66
N ASN A 319 14.88 3.65 -1.93
CA ASN A 319 15.34 2.30 -1.64
C ASN A 319 16.01 1.61 -2.83
N LYS A 320 16.12 2.30 -3.98
CA LYS A 320 16.60 1.76 -5.27
C LYS A 320 15.86 0.48 -5.67
N VAL A 321 14.54 0.51 -5.55
CA VAL A 321 13.66 -0.63 -5.80
C VAL A 321 12.73 -0.31 -6.96
N TYR A 322 12.52 -1.28 -7.81
CA TYR A 322 11.39 -1.29 -8.72
C TYR A 322 10.61 -2.58 -8.57
N GLY A 323 9.32 -2.50 -8.79
CA GLY A 323 8.44 -3.64 -8.72
C GLY A 323 7.30 -3.56 -9.73
N PHE A 324 6.79 -4.71 -10.08
CA PHE A 324 5.64 -4.84 -10.95
C PHE A 324 4.72 -5.93 -10.45
N PHE A 325 3.50 -5.55 -10.08
CA PHE A 325 2.40 -6.45 -9.83
C PHE A 325 1.56 -6.52 -11.12
N LEU A 326 1.34 -7.72 -11.62
CA LEU A 326 0.59 -7.99 -12.83
C LEU A 326 -0.50 -9.02 -12.52
N ALA A 327 -1.77 -8.64 -12.69
CA ALA A 327 -2.91 -9.50 -12.44
C ALA A 327 -3.95 -9.35 -13.54
N ARG A 328 -4.88 -10.29 -13.64
CA ARG A 328 -6.07 -10.20 -14.50
C ARG A 328 -7.30 -10.04 -13.64
N VAL A 329 -7.95 -8.88 -13.78
CA VAL A 329 -9.17 -8.56 -13.05
C VAL A 329 -10.29 -9.53 -13.43
N ALA A 330 -10.90 -10.15 -12.42
CA ALA A 330 -12.01 -11.09 -12.56
C ALA A 330 -13.37 -10.46 -12.20
N SER A 331 -13.37 -9.29 -11.53
CA SER A 331 -14.58 -8.63 -11.06
C SER A 331 -14.40 -7.13 -10.94
N MET A 332 -15.51 -6.38 -10.86
CA MET A 332 -15.46 -4.92 -10.57
C MET A 332 -14.68 -4.62 -9.29
N LYS A 333 -14.82 -5.46 -8.25
CA LYS A 333 -14.03 -5.34 -7.02
C LYS A 333 -12.53 -5.47 -7.26
N GLY A 334 -12.11 -6.33 -8.19
CA GLY A 334 -10.72 -6.46 -8.62
C GLY A 334 -10.20 -5.20 -9.28
N GLY A 335 -10.99 -4.54 -10.11
CA GLY A 335 -10.64 -3.24 -10.70
C GLY A 335 -10.40 -2.17 -9.63
N PHE A 336 -11.31 -2.05 -8.66
CA PHE A 336 -11.12 -1.16 -7.50
C PHE A 336 -9.87 -1.53 -6.70
N ASN A 337 -9.68 -2.82 -6.38
CA ASN A 337 -8.52 -3.29 -5.65
C ASN A 337 -7.19 -2.94 -6.36
N SER A 338 -7.15 -3.09 -7.68
CA SER A 338 -5.96 -2.77 -8.49
C SER A 338 -5.52 -1.33 -8.34
N PHE A 339 -6.47 -0.42 -8.25
CA PHE A 339 -6.19 1.00 -8.22
C PHE A 339 -6.01 1.55 -6.80
N PHE A 340 -6.81 1.06 -5.85
CA PHE A 340 -6.86 1.60 -4.48
C PHE A 340 -6.06 0.77 -3.47
N ALA A 341 -5.94 -0.53 -3.64
CA ALA A 341 -5.28 -1.40 -2.67
C ALA A 341 -3.88 -1.85 -3.08
N SER A 342 -3.62 -2.09 -4.38
CA SER A 342 -2.29 -2.53 -4.81
C SER A 342 -1.15 -1.54 -4.50
N PRO A 343 -1.37 -0.21 -4.35
CA PRO A 343 -0.34 0.70 -3.85
C PRO A 343 0.17 0.42 -2.43
N VAL A 344 -0.41 -0.53 -1.70
CA VAL A 344 0.16 -1.05 -0.46
C VAL A 344 1.46 -1.84 -0.69
N LEU A 345 1.63 -2.43 -1.88
CA LEU A 345 2.77 -3.32 -2.17
C LEU A 345 4.15 -2.66 -1.99
N PRO A 346 4.40 -1.42 -2.46
CA PRO A 346 5.66 -0.72 -2.16
C PRO A 346 5.94 -0.59 -0.66
N LEU A 347 4.93 -0.35 0.17
CA LEU A 347 5.09 -0.22 1.62
C LEU A 347 5.50 -1.55 2.24
N LEU A 348 4.87 -2.65 1.84
CA LEU A 348 5.23 -4.00 2.30
C LEU A 348 6.64 -4.41 1.86
N VAL A 349 7.06 -3.98 0.67
CA VAL A 349 8.43 -4.19 0.20
C VAL A 349 9.41 -3.39 1.04
N ARG A 350 9.10 -2.14 1.39
CA ARG A 350 9.91 -1.32 2.30
C ARG A 350 10.07 -1.98 3.66
N ASP A 351 8.98 -2.49 4.23
CA ASP A 351 9.01 -3.22 5.50
C ASP A 351 9.95 -4.43 5.43
N ALA A 352 9.85 -5.24 4.36
CA ALA A 352 10.72 -6.41 4.17
C ALA A 352 12.20 -6.04 4.00
N ILE A 353 12.49 -4.91 3.35
CA ILE A 353 13.86 -4.40 3.19
C ILE A 353 14.39 -3.89 4.54
N GLU A 354 13.60 -3.12 5.26
CA GLU A 354 13.98 -2.59 6.58
C GLU A 354 14.25 -3.73 7.56
N ASP A 355 13.37 -4.72 7.61
CA ASP A 355 13.56 -5.92 8.42
C ASP A 355 14.86 -6.65 8.09
N SER A 356 15.26 -6.68 6.82
CA SER A 356 16.48 -7.35 6.38
C SER A 356 17.76 -6.64 6.85
N ARG A 357 17.66 -5.33 7.12
CA ARG A 357 18.77 -4.49 7.62
C ARG A 357 18.99 -4.65 9.13
N HIS A 358 17.91 -4.94 9.88
CA HIS A 358 17.91 -5.07 11.33
C HIS A 358 17.92 -6.53 11.79
N ARG A 359 19.02 -7.24 11.48
CA ARG A 359 19.18 -8.66 11.82
C ARG A 359 19.33 -8.94 13.31
N GLU A 360 19.70 -7.93 14.10
CA GLU A 360 19.79 -7.98 15.56
C GLU A 360 18.41 -8.06 16.23
N VAL A 361 17.34 -7.69 15.54
CA VAL A 361 15.96 -7.82 16.02
C VAL A 361 15.51 -9.26 15.83
N LYS A 362 15.13 -9.91 16.91
CA LYS A 362 14.55 -11.24 16.88
C LYS A 362 13.08 -11.13 16.51
N ARG A 363 12.68 -11.82 15.44
CA ARG A 363 11.31 -11.83 14.91
C ARG A 363 10.74 -13.23 14.91
N GLY A 364 9.42 -13.33 15.11
CA GLY A 364 8.77 -14.63 15.05
C GLY A 364 7.26 -14.57 15.14
N TYR A 365 6.68 -15.76 15.09
CA TYR A 365 5.26 -15.97 15.30
C TYR A 365 5.08 -16.90 16.48
N ILE A 366 4.08 -16.61 17.30
CA ILE A 366 3.60 -17.53 18.32
C ILE A 366 2.19 -17.99 17.97
N ALA A 367 1.88 -19.25 18.25
CA ALA A 367 0.51 -19.74 18.20
C ALA A 367 -0.24 -19.30 19.46
N VAL A 368 -1.46 -18.86 19.27
CA VAL A 368 -2.42 -18.48 20.32
C VAL A 368 -3.75 -19.21 20.09
N ASP A 369 -4.65 -19.13 21.05
CA ASP A 369 -5.96 -19.78 20.98
C ASP A 369 -6.74 -19.46 19.69
N GLU A 370 -7.75 -20.27 19.41
CA GLU A 370 -8.60 -20.15 18.21
C GLU A 370 -7.81 -20.22 16.88
N GLY A 371 -6.72 -20.99 16.87
CA GLY A 371 -5.89 -21.17 15.69
C GLY A 371 -5.11 -19.93 15.24
N GLY A 372 -5.09 -18.89 16.06
CA GLY A 372 -4.43 -17.63 15.76
C GLY A 372 -2.91 -17.71 15.86
N ARG A 373 -2.25 -16.72 15.25
CA ARG A 373 -0.80 -16.49 15.37
C ARG A 373 -0.55 -15.02 15.58
N LEU A 374 0.33 -14.66 16.51
CA LEU A 374 0.78 -13.29 16.72
C LEU A 374 2.21 -13.14 16.20
N PHE A 375 2.42 -12.10 15.42
CA PHE A 375 3.75 -11.65 15.03
C PHE A 375 4.33 -10.79 16.13
N TYR A 376 5.61 -10.99 16.46
CA TYR A 376 6.33 -10.17 17.43
C TYR A 376 7.76 -9.86 16.99
N GLU A 377 8.30 -8.79 17.55
CA GLU A 377 9.70 -8.42 17.52
C GLU A 377 10.24 -8.25 18.92
N GLU A 378 11.50 -8.61 19.11
CA GLU A 378 12.20 -8.56 20.39
C GLU A 378 13.61 -8.00 20.20
N LYS A 379 14.01 -7.02 21.05
CA LYS A 379 15.34 -6.41 21.05
C LYS A 379 15.76 -6.04 22.49
N GLY A 380 17.07 -6.05 22.75
CA GLY A 380 17.62 -5.66 24.04
C GLY A 380 17.62 -6.78 25.07
N LYS A 381 18.00 -6.43 26.30
CA LYS A 381 18.12 -7.33 27.46
C LYS A 381 17.68 -6.60 28.73
N GLY A 382 17.29 -7.35 29.76
CA GLY A 382 16.85 -6.82 31.05
C GLY A 382 15.40 -7.15 31.36
N GLN A 383 14.72 -6.30 32.13
CA GLN A 383 13.30 -6.49 32.42
C GLN A 383 12.47 -6.33 31.16
N PRO A 384 11.45 -7.20 30.97
CA PRO A 384 10.64 -7.15 29.78
C PRO A 384 9.65 -5.99 29.79
N VAL A 385 9.62 -5.26 28.67
CA VAL A 385 8.61 -4.25 28.35
C VAL A 385 7.87 -4.69 27.11
N ILE A 386 6.53 -4.78 27.17
CA ILE A 386 5.68 -5.16 26.04
C ILE A 386 4.90 -3.95 25.59
N PHE A 387 5.06 -3.60 24.31
CA PHE A 387 4.33 -2.53 23.64
C PHE A 387 3.10 -3.05 22.89
N ILE A 388 1.95 -2.40 23.10
CA ILE A 388 0.65 -2.71 22.47
C ILE A 388 0.20 -1.50 21.67
N HIS A 389 0.09 -1.64 20.35
CA HIS A 389 -0.28 -0.55 19.44
C HIS A 389 -1.78 -0.18 19.48
N GLY A 390 -2.10 0.98 18.93
CA GLY A 390 -3.47 1.48 18.79
C GLY A 390 -4.24 0.84 17.63
N HIS A 391 -5.55 1.18 17.54
CA HIS A 391 -6.41 0.77 16.44
C HIS A 391 -5.85 1.25 15.10
N SER A 392 -5.97 0.43 14.06
CA SER A 392 -5.49 0.66 12.69
C SER A 392 -3.98 0.73 12.49
N PHE A 393 -3.21 0.59 13.55
CA PHE A 393 -1.75 0.59 13.52
C PHE A 393 -1.18 -0.84 13.54
N ASP A 394 0.15 -0.93 13.52
CA ASP A 394 0.92 -2.14 13.68
C ASP A 394 2.11 -1.88 14.65
N HIS A 395 2.97 -2.88 14.84
CA HIS A 395 4.12 -2.79 15.75
C HIS A 395 5.07 -1.62 15.43
N TYR A 396 5.08 -1.11 14.19
CA TYR A 396 5.91 0.03 13.77
C TYR A 396 5.51 1.35 14.45
N GLN A 397 4.30 1.45 15.01
CA GLN A 397 3.92 2.58 15.85
C GLN A 397 4.96 2.86 16.93
N TRP A 398 5.60 1.82 17.44
CA TRP A 398 6.54 1.90 18.55
C TRP A 398 8.01 2.06 18.14
N ASN A 399 8.30 2.33 16.85
CA ASN A 399 9.69 2.47 16.37
C ASN A 399 10.57 3.36 17.26
N PRO A 400 10.17 4.60 17.64
CA PRO A 400 11.03 5.47 18.44
C PRO A 400 11.31 4.91 19.84
N GLN A 401 10.29 4.30 20.47
CA GLN A 401 10.39 3.75 21.81
C GLN A 401 11.13 2.40 21.82
N PHE A 402 10.91 1.58 20.78
CA PHE A 402 11.56 0.29 20.61
C PHE A 402 13.08 0.42 20.55
N GLU A 403 13.57 1.35 19.74
CA GLU A 403 15.01 1.63 19.65
C GLU A 403 15.56 2.20 20.95
N SER A 404 14.88 3.18 21.53
CA SER A 404 15.36 3.87 22.73
C SER A 404 15.39 2.97 23.96
N LEU A 405 14.31 2.20 24.21
CA LEU A 405 14.19 1.36 25.40
C LEU A 405 15.03 0.07 25.30
N SER A 406 15.28 -0.45 24.10
CA SER A 406 16.07 -1.67 23.90
C SER A 406 17.51 -1.56 24.39
N LEU A 407 18.01 -0.35 24.63
CA LEU A 407 19.31 -0.09 25.23
C LEU A 407 19.37 -0.48 26.73
N ARG A 408 18.23 -0.61 27.40
CA ARG A 408 18.12 -0.79 28.86
C ARG A 408 17.15 -1.90 29.29
N PHE A 409 16.25 -2.31 28.41
CA PHE A 409 15.18 -3.29 28.66
C PHE A 409 15.18 -4.37 27.57
N ARG A 410 14.59 -5.52 27.90
CA ARG A 410 14.15 -6.50 26.92
C ARG A 410 12.81 -6.03 26.36
N VAL A 411 12.82 -5.41 25.20
CA VAL A 411 11.65 -4.80 24.62
C VAL A 411 10.99 -5.76 23.63
N ILE A 412 9.71 -5.96 23.80
CA ILE A 412 8.85 -6.74 22.89
C ILE A 412 7.78 -5.80 22.34
N ARG A 413 7.57 -5.85 21.03
CA ARG A 413 6.40 -5.27 20.36
C ARG A 413 5.77 -6.32 19.48
N TYR A 414 4.47 -6.28 19.33
CA TYR A 414 3.77 -7.31 18.56
C TYR A 414 2.58 -6.69 17.81
N ASP A 415 2.14 -7.35 16.75
CA ASP A 415 0.90 -7.00 16.09
C ASP A 415 -0.27 -7.64 16.84
N VAL A 416 -1.20 -6.82 17.29
CA VAL A 416 -2.44 -7.28 17.91
C VAL A 416 -3.23 -8.12 16.89
N ARG A 417 -3.91 -9.17 17.34
CA ARG A 417 -4.75 -10.00 16.47
C ARG A 417 -5.74 -9.12 15.70
N GLY A 418 -5.81 -9.28 14.38
CA GLY A 418 -6.58 -8.45 13.47
C GLY A 418 -5.80 -7.30 12.84
N TYR A 419 -4.50 -7.20 13.12
CA TYR A 419 -3.64 -6.13 12.62
C TYR A 419 -2.29 -6.67 12.12
N GLY A 420 -1.65 -5.88 11.27
CA GLY A 420 -0.30 -6.12 10.78
C GLY A 420 -0.08 -7.52 10.21
N ARG A 421 0.88 -8.23 10.77
CA ARG A 421 1.28 -9.60 10.37
C ARG A 421 0.60 -10.70 11.20
N SER A 422 -0.19 -10.33 12.21
CA SER A 422 -0.93 -11.28 13.04
C SER A 422 -2.19 -11.79 12.34
N SER A 423 -2.69 -12.95 12.76
CA SER A 423 -3.92 -13.53 12.21
C SER A 423 -5.11 -12.63 12.45
N MET A 424 -6.06 -12.64 11.52
CA MET A 424 -7.37 -12.03 11.73
C MET A 424 -8.16 -12.81 12.77
N PRO A 425 -9.01 -12.15 13.58
CA PRO A 425 -9.95 -12.82 14.45
C PRO A 425 -10.98 -13.61 13.61
N VAL A 426 -11.62 -14.58 14.24
CA VAL A 426 -12.80 -15.25 13.67
C VAL A 426 -14.05 -14.58 14.23
N GLU A 427 -15.02 -14.25 13.38
CA GLU A 427 -16.31 -13.70 13.83
C GLU A 427 -16.93 -14.60 14.92
N PHE A 428 -17.51 -13.98 15.94
CA PHE A 428 -18.15 -14.65 17.06
C PHE A 428 -17.26 -15.58 17.91
N SER A 429 -15.93 -15.58 17.71
CA SER A 429 -15.00 -16.36 18.55
C SER A 429 -14.91 -15.81 19.98
N ASN A 430 -14.29 -16.58 20.87
CA ASN A 430 -14.03 -16.19 22.26
C ASN A 430 -12.65 -15.54 22.44
N THR A 431 -12.17 -14.84 21.43
CA THR A 431 -10.87 -14.19 21.44
C THR A 431 -10.84 -13.02 22.41
N MET A 432 -9.76 -12.88 23.16
CA MET A 432 -9.54 -11.75 24.07
C MET A 432 -8.09 -11.28 23.93
N HIS A 433 -7.89 -10.01 23.61
CA HIS A 433 -6.53 -9.45 23.40
C HIS A 433 -5.65 -9.55 24.67
N ALA A 434 -6.21 -9.33 25.86
CA ALA A 434 -5.45 -9.50 27.10
C ALA A 434 -4.93 -10.94 27.27
N ARG A 435 -5.73 -11.96 26.89
CA ARG A 435 -5.32 -13.36 26.92
C ARG A 435 -4.23 -13.65 25.89
N ASP A 436 -4.31 -13.04 24.72
CA ASP A 436 -3.28 -13.12 23.69
C ASP A 436 -1.91 -12.63 24.21
N VAL A 437 -1.90 -11.52 24.98
CA VAL A 437 -0.67 -11.01 25.62
C VAL A 437 -0.11 -12.01 26.63
N ILE A 438 -0.97 -12.62 27.45
CA ILE A 438 -0.51 -13.65 28.42
C ILE A 438 0.10 -14.84 27.68
N GLN A 439 -0.53 -15.31 26.59
CA GLN A 439 0.03 -16.40 25.78
C GLN A 439 1.35 -15.99 25.11
N LEU A 440 1.50 -14.74 24.67
CA LEU A 440 2.76 -14.19 24.18
C LEU A 440 3.83 -14.25 25.28
N MET A 441 3.50 -13.79 26.49
CA MET A 441 4.41 -13.86 27.64
C MET A 441 4.85 -15.30 27.96
N ASP A 442 3.90 -16.23 27.98
CA ASP A 442 4.19 -17.64 28.29
C ASP A 442 5.12 -18.28 27.25
N LYS A 443 4.87 -18.05 25.96
CA LYS A 443 5.73 -18.56 24.86
C LYS A 443 7.12 -17.94 24.90
N LEU A 444 7.24 -16.67 25.28
CA LEU A 444 8.52 -15.98 25.44
C LEU A 444 9.18 -16.19 26.81
N LYS A 445 8.58 -17.05 27.68
CA LYS A 445 9.04 -17.36 29.04
C LYS A 445 9.18 -16.10 29.92
N ILE A 446 8.22 -15.19 29.79
CA ILE A 446 8.13 -13.95 30.57
C ILE A 446 7.17 -14.17 31.73
N LYS A 447 7.68 -14.14 32.95
CA LYS A 447 6.86 -14.30 34.16
C LYS A 447 6.06 -13.03 34.46
N LYS A 448 6.72 -11.86 34.43
CA LYS A 448 6.11 -10.55 34.61
C LYS A 448 6.71 -9.56 33.62
N ALA A 449 5.94 -8.57 33.18
CA ALA A 449 6.38 -7.53 32.27
C ALA A 449 5.82 -6.15 32.66
N HIS A 450 6.50 -5.10 32.23
CA HIS A 450 5.91 -3.78 32.10
C HIS A 450 5.05 -3.77 30.82
N ILE A 451 3.81 -3.33 30.93
CA ILE A 451 2.89 -3.23 29.78
C ILE A 451 2.69 -1.76 29.43
N VAL A 452 2.89 -1.43 28.18
CA VAL A 452 2.72 -0.07 27.64
C VAL A 452 1.79 -0.15 26.43
N GLY A 453 0.62 0.46 26.53
CA GLY A 453 -0.37 0.45 25.45
C GLY A 453 -0.85 1.85 25.11
N LEU A 454 -1.06 2.14 23.83
CA LEU A 454 -1.63 3.39 23.36
C LEU A 454 -3.04 3.19 22.78
N SER A 455 -3.99 4.06 23.14
CA SER A 455 -5.37 4.00 22.63
C SER A 455 -6.00 2.62 22.87
N MET A 456 -6.34 1.86 21.83
CA MET A 456 -6.79 0.47 21.96
C MET A 456 -5.81 -0.38 22.79
N GLY A 457 -4.50 -0.20 22.58
CA GLY A 457 -3.47 -0.86 23.39
C GLY A 457 -3.53 -0.47 24.86
N GLY A 458 -3.94 0.77 25.17
CA GLY A 458 -4.19 1.24 26.53
C GLY A 458 -5.38 0.56 27.18
N PHE A 459 -6.47 0.32 26.44
CA PHE A 459 -7.60 -0.49 26.92
C PHE A 459 -7.18 -1.94 27.20
N ILE A 460 -6.36 -2.55 26.32
CA ILE A 460 -5.83 -3.90 26.54
C ILE A 460 -4.93 -3.94 27.78
N ALA A 461 -4.14 -2.90 28.02
CA ALA A 461 -3.29 -2.79 29.19
C ALA A 461 -4.13 -2.69 30.49
N THR A 462 -5.26 -1.99 30.48
CA THR A 462 -6.20 -1.95 31.62
C THR A 462 -6.95 -3.26 31.82
N ASP A 463 -7.27 -3.98 30.77
CA ASP A 463 -7.80 -5.34 30.84
C ASP A 463 -6.82 -6.29 31.53
N LEU A 464 -5.53 -6.22 31.17
CA LEU A 464 -4.46 -6.98 31.82
C LEU A 464 -4.34 -6.63 33.31
N LEU A 465 -4.44 -5.35 33.67
CA LEU A 465 -4.41 -4.90 35.07
C LEU A 465 -5.53 -5.52 35.91
N ALA A 466 -6.72 -5.63 35.33
CA ALA A 466 -7.88 -6.18 36.04
C ALA A 466 -7.91 -7.72 36.06
N LEU A 467 -7.38 -8.37 35.02
CA LEU A 467 -7.54 -9.82 34.82
C LEU A 467 -6.32 -10.63 35.25
N TYR A 468 -5.11 -10.06 35.14
CA TYR A 468 -3.84 -10.75 35.33
C TYR A 468 -2.79 -9.88 36.09
N PRO A 469 -3.16 -9.21 37.21
CA PRO A 469 -2.24 -8.30 37.90
C PRO A 469 -0.95 -8.97 38.38
N GLU A 470 -0.99 -10.27 38.67
CA GLU A 470 0.17 -11.06 39.09
C GLU A 470 1.24 -11.23 37.99
N ARG A 471 0.87 -10.97 36.72
CA ARG A 471 1.77 -11.03 35.56
C ARG A 471 2.44 -9.70 35.22
N LEU A 472 2.16 -8.64 36.00
CA LEU A 472 2.56 -7.28 35.69
C LEU A 472 3.66 -6.77 36.63
N LEU A 473 4.61 -6.01 36.09
CA LEU A 473 5.54 -5.16 36.83
C LEU A 473 4.98 -3.75 36.96
N SER A 474 4.44 -3.20 35.89
CA SER A 474 3.70 -1.95 35.86
C SER A 474 2.81 -1.88 34.60
N VAL A 475 1.88 -0.92 34.59
CA VAL A 475 1.02 -0.62 33.44
C VAL A 475 1.15 0.85 33.08
N THR A 476 1.35 1.15 31.79
CA THR A 476 1.20 2.49 31.21
C THR A 476 0.05 2.47 30.20
N ALA A 477 -1.05 3.16 30.53
CA ALA A 477 -2.16 3.42 29.65
C ALA A 477 -1.96 4.80 28.98
N ALA A 478 -1.51 4.80 27.73
CA ALA A 478 -1.30 6.02 26.96
C ALA A 478 -2.52 6.34 26.09
N SER A 479 -3.10 7.53 26.24
CA SER A 479 -4.32 7.95 25.53
C SER A 479 -5.39 6.85 25.48
N GLY A 480 -5.43 5.99 26.50
CA GLY A 480 -6.33 4.85 26.68
C GLY A 480 -6.97 4.89 28.05
N ASP A 481 -8.02 4.14 28.25
CA ASP A 481 -8.80 4.15 29.48
C ASP A 481 -9.39 2.76 29.77
N VAL A 482 -10.32 2.68 30.68
CA VAL A 482 -11.10 1.49 30.94
C VAL A 482 -12.30 1.43 29.98
N TRP A 483 -12.39 0.34 29.26
CA TRP A 483 -13.54 0.12 28.38
C TRP A 483 -14.82 -0.09 29.20
N GLY A 484 -15.70 0.89 29.15
CA GLY A 484 -16.92 0.89 29.99
C GLY A 484 -18.19 0.41 29.31
N GLY A 485 -18.14 -0.08 28.11
CA GLY A 485 -19.32 -0.30 27.27
C GLY A 485 -19.62 -1.74 26.83
N SER A 486 -18.78 -2.71 27.17
CA SER A 486 -19.07 -4.09 26.81
C SER A 486 -19.92 -4.78 27.86
N PRO A 487 -21.05 -5.39 27.49
CA PRO A 487 -21.71 -6.35 28.35
C PRO A 487 -20.77 -7.51 28.66
N GLY A 488 -20.89 -8.11 29.83
CA GLY A 488 -20.04 -9.20 30.31
C GLY A 488 -19.94 -10.39 29.34
N PRO A 489 -18.94 -11.28 29.54
CA PRO A 489 -18.74 -12.47 28.70
C PRO A 489 -19.97 -13.36 28.56
N SER A 490 -20.92 -13.23 29.53
CA SER A 490 -22.14 -13.98 29.58
C SER A 490 -23.27 -13.49 28.65
N VAL A 491 -23.11 -12.33 28.00
CA VAL A 491 -24.18 -11.81 27.11
C VAL A 491 -23.87 -12.20 25.68
N PRO A 492 -24.56 -13.20 25.11
CA PRO A 492 -24.35 -13.59 23.71
C PRO A 492 -24.77 -12.47 22.75
N TRP A 493 -24.27 -12.52 21.52
CA TRP A 493 -24.75 -11.69 20.44
C TRP A 493 -26.27 -11.98 20.22
N THR A 494 -27.14 -11.01 20.51
CA THR A 494 -28.55 -11.14 20.15
C THR A 494 -28.71 -10.98 18.64
N ARG A 495 -29.81 -11.51 18.09
CA ARG A 495 -30.11 -11.35 16.65
C ARG A 495 -30.18 -9.88 16.26
N GLU A 496 -30.76 -9.03 17.10
CA GLU A 496 -30.89 -7.60 16.89
C GLU A 496 -29.53 -6.89 16.91
N ALA A 497 -28.65 -7.25 17.85
CA ALA A 497 -27.31 -6.69 17.92
C ALA A 497 -26.46 -7.05 16.69
N VAL A 498 -26.57 -8.30 16.21
CA VAL A 498 -25.92 -8.76 14.98
C VAL A 498 -26.50 -8.03 13.76
N ALA A 499 -27.83 -7.89 13.67
CA ALA A 499 -28.48 -7.20 12.57
C ALA A 499 -28.04 -5.73 12.50
N LYS A 500 -28.04 -5.02 13.65
CA LYS A 500 -27.55 -3.64 13.74
C LYS A 500 -26.09 -3.53 13.30
N ARG A 501 -25.23 -4.43 13.81
CA ARG A 501 -23.81 -4.42 13.42
C ARG A 501 -23.62 -4.68 11.94
N ARG A 502 -24.39 -5.57 11.32
CA ARG A 502 -24.35 -5.81 9.88
C ARG A 502 -24.76 -4.58 9.07
N GLN A 503 -25.77 -3.84 9.51
CA GLN A 503 -26.14 -2.57 8.88
C GLN A 503 -24.97 -1.55 8.92
N GLU A 504 -24.28 -1.43 10.06
CA GLU A 504 -23.10 -0.59 10.18
C GLU A 504 -21.98 -1.05 9.22
N ILE A 505 -21.73 -2.36 9.13
CA ILE A 505 -20.76 -2.95 8.20
C ILE A 505 -21.12 -2.60 6.74
N ASP A 506 -22.39 -2.71 6.38
CA ASP A 506 -22.85 -2.41 5.02
C ASP A 506 -22.66 -0.93 4.68
N LEU A 507 -22.91 -0.01 5.62
CA LEU A 507 -22.61 1.42 5.46
C LEU A 507 -21.10 1.66 5.23
N TYR A 508 -20.25 0.97 6.00
CA TYR A 508 -18.79 1.05 5.78
C TYR A 508 -18.38 0.55 4.40
N ARG A 509 -19.00 -0.54 3.94
CA ARG A 509 -18.74 -1.12 2.61
C ARG A 509 -19.25 -0.22 1.49
N GLU A 510 -20.42 0.40 1.66
CA GLU A 510 -21.01 1.34 0.71
C GLU A 510 -20.16 2.60 0.57
N LYS A 511 -19.72 3.19 1.68
CA LYS A 511 -18.84 4.35 1.73
C LYS A 511 -17.47 4.07 1.12
N GLY A 512 -17.03 2.81 1.19
CA GLY A 512 -15.74 2.32 0.73
C GLY A 512 -14.65 2.43 1.81
N ILE A 513 -13.92 1.34 2.00
CA ILE A 513 -12.89 1.22 3.04
C ILE A 513 -11.77 2.26 2.88
N HIS A 514 -11.44 2.60 1.65
CA HIS A 514 -10.40 3.61 1.39
C HIS A 514 -10.81 4.99 1.92
N ASN A 515 -12.04 5.43 1.69
CA ASN A 515 -12.55 6.70 2.22
C ASN A 515 -12.57 6.71 3.76
N ASN A 516 -12.95 5.59 4.38
CA ASN A 516 -12.91 5.45 5.84
C ASN A 516 -11.49 5.59 6.41
N LYS A 517 -10.50 4.97 5.73
CA LYS A 517 -9.08 5.12 6.09
C LYS A 517 -8.61 6.56 5.98
N LEU A 518 -9.04 7.26 4.94
CA LEU A 518 -8.72 8.68 4.71
C LEU A 518 -9.25 9.58 5.81
N GLU A 519 -10.54 9.46 6.10
CA GLU A 519 -11.17 10.26 7.16
C GLU A 519 -10.51 9.99 8.51
N TRP A 520 -10.22 8.71 8.82
CA TRP A 520 -9.52 8.33 10.03
C TRP A 520 -8.11 8.91 10.12
N TRP A 521 -7.35 8.82 9.04
CA TRP A 521 -6.02 9.39 8.93
C TRP A 521 -6.03 10.92 9.10
N GLN A 522 -6.94 11.62 8.43
CA GLN A 522 -7.11 13.06 8.57
C GLN A 522 -7.43 13.44 10.01
N GLY A 523 -8.33 12.72 10.67
CA GLY A 523 -8.68 12.94 12.07
C GLY A 523 -7.51 12.78 13.03
N LEU A 524 -6.59 11.84 12.75
CA LEU A 524 -5.40 11.61 13.59
C LEU A 524 -4.24 12.57 13.29
N THR A 525 -4.20 13.14 12.11
CA THR A 525 -3.06 13.95 11.63
C THR A 525 -3.41 15.42 11.40
N THR A 526 -4.58 15.87 11.86
CA THR A 526 -4.99 17.27 11.84
C THR A 526 -5.53 17.64 13.21
N ARG A 527 -5.05 18.74 13.76
CA ARG A 527 -5.47 19.24 15.08
C ARG A 527 -5.74 20.75 14.97
N ASP A 528 -6.94 21.19 15.38
CA ASP A 528 -7.36 22.59 15.31
C ASP A 528 -7.15 23.23 13.92
N GLY A 529 -7.38 22.44 12.86
CA GLY A 529 -7.18 22.87 11.47
C GLY A 529 -5.71 22.86 11.01
N VAL A 530 -4.76 22.51 11.88
CA VAL A 530 -3.33 22.42 11.55
C VAL A 530 -2.94 20.98 11.23
N VAL A 531 -2.29 20.79 10.09
CA VAL A 531 -1.78 19.49 9.66
C VAL A 531 -0.49 19.15 10.40
N LEU A 532 -0.41 17.95 10.98
CA LEU A 532 0.75 17.43 11.71
C LEU A 532 1.70 16.71 10.74
N GLU A 533 2.50 17.48 9.99
CA GLU A 533 3.30 16.97 8.88
C GLU A 533 4.28 15.85 9.29
N ASP A 534 4.91 15.96 10.45
CA ASP A 534 5.94 15.01 10.92
C ASP A 534 5.40 13.58 11.10
N ILE A 535 4.11 13.44 11.48
CA ILE A 535 3.48 12.13 11.70
C ILE A 535 2.56 11.71 10.55
N ARG A 536 2.23 12.63 9.66
CA ARG A 536 1.25 12.42 8.59
C ARG A 536 1.56 11.17 7.76
N ARG A 537 2.80 11.04 7.34
CA ARG A 537 3.23 9.90 6.53
C ARG A 537 3.35 8.59 7.32
N PRO A 538 4.05 8.52 8.46
CA PRO A 538 4.10 7.27 9.24
C PRO A 538 2.73 6.74 9.64
N VAL A 539 1.81 7.61 10.02
CA VAL A 539 0.43 7.23 10.37
C VAL A 539 -0.32 6.69 9.14
N TRP A 540 -0.18 7.36 7.99
CA TRP A 540 -0.80 6.88 6.74
C TRP A 540 -0.30 5.48 6.35
N ASP A 541 1.01 5.25 6.39
CA ASP A 541 1.59 3.98 6.00
C ASP A 541 1.04 2.81 6.81
N MET A 542 0.84 2.98 8.13
CA MET A 542 0.22 1.97 8.98
C MET A 542 -1.26 1.78 8.66
N ILE A 543 -2.05 2.87 8.58
CA ILE A 543 -3.48 2.83 8.27
C ILE A 543 -3.71 2.21 6.90
N TYR A 544 -2.87 2.54 5.92
CA TYR A 544 -3.01 2.01 4.57
C TYR A 544 -2.74 0.50 4.49
N LYS A 545 -1.78 0.01 5.26
CA LYS A 545 -1.48 -1.43 5.39
C LYS A 545 -2.55 -2.21 6.14
N TRP A 546 -3.28 -1.57 7.05
CA TRP A 546 -4.33 -2.20 7.83
C TRP A 546 -5.44 -2.76 6.93
N ASP A 547 -5.82 -4.03 7.15
CA ASP A 547 -6.81 -4.74 6.32
C ASP A 547 -8.25 -4.28 6.55
N ALA A 548 -8.47 -3.41 7.55
CA ALA A 548 -9.79 -2.91 7.95
C ALA A 548 -10.80 -4.05 8.21
N TRP A 549 -10.31 -5.11 8.86
CA TRP A 549 -11.16 -6.24 9.23
C TRP A 549 -12.26 -5.81 10.20
N GLN A 550 -11.93 -5.03 11.22
CA GLN A 550 -12.83 -4.62 12.29
C GLN A 550 -14.07 -3.88 11.78
N PRO A 551 -14.00 -2.84 10.94
CA PRO A 551 -15.17 -2.15 10.44
C PRO A 551 -16.00 -2.99 9.45
N THR A 552 -15.46 -4.09 8.91
CA THR A 552 -16.11 -4.91 7.87
C THR A 552 -16.61 -6.27 8.34
N HIS A 553 -16.43 -6.60 9.61
CA HIS A 553 -16.82 -7.88 10.22
C HIS A 553 -17.49 -7.68 11.58
N VAL A 554 -18.12 -8.73 12.06
CA VAL A 554 -18.64 -8.77 13.43
C VAL A 554 -17.52 -9.20 14.37
N GLU A 555 -16.99 -8.26 15.12
CA GLU A 555 -15.90 -8.54 16.06
C GLU A 555 -16.32 -9.50 17.17
N PRO A 556 -15.41 -10.33 17.69
CA PRO A 556 -15.63 -11.06 18.93
C PRO A 556 -15.98 -10.10 20.08
N ARG A 557 -16.99 -10.44 20.87
CA ARG A 557 -17.49 -9.56 21.94
C ARG A 557 -16.49 -9.25 23.04
N PHE A 558 -15.49 -10.11 23.18
CA PHE A 558 -14.54 -10.06 24.29
C PHE A 558 -13.16 -9.56 23.89
N LEU A 559 -13.05 -8.89 22.74
CA LEU A 559 -11.77 -8.37 22.28
C LEU A 559 -11.11 -7.41 23.29
N LEU A 560 -11.89 -6.58 23.95
CA LEU A 560 -11.41 -5.62 24.94
C LEU A 560 -11.78 -6.00 26.39
N GLY A 561 -12.19 -7.24 26.63
CA GLY A 561 -12.61 -7.68 27.94
C GLY A 561 -13.98 -7.13 28.38
N THR A 562 -14.41 -7.51 29.55
CA THR A 562 -15.73 -7.14 30.07
C THR A 562 -15.68 -6.99 31.57
N SER A 563 -16.50 -6.10 32.11
CA SER A 563 -16.59 -5.85 33.56
C SER A 563 -15.24 -5.46 34.22
N VAL A 564 -14.30 -4.94 33.42
CA VAL A 564 -12.97 -4.54 33.91
C VAL A 564 -13.09 -3.46 34.98
N ALA A 565 -13.97 -2.48 34.78
CA ALA A 565 -14.23 -1.44 35.76
C ALA A 565 -14.73 -2.00 37.12
N GLU A 566 -15.66 -2.98 37.09
CA GLU A 566 -16.16 -3.60 38.31
C GLU A 566 -15.09 -4.41 39.04
N LYS A 567 -14.25 -5.13 38.29
CA LYS A 567 -13.11 -5.85 38.87
C LYS A 567 -12.13 -4.88 39.54
N LEU A 568 -11.78 -3.78 38.87
CA LEU A 568 -10.88 -2.77 39.42
C LEU A 568 -11.43 -2.08 40.67
N LYS A 569 -12.77 -1.90 40.77
CA LYS A 569 -13.42 -1.39 41.99
C LYS A 569 -13.34 -2.36 43.17
N GLN A 570 -13.42 -3.66 42.89
CA GLN A 570 -13.46 -4.71 43.90
C GLN A 570 -12.10 -5.17 44.41
N GLN A 571 -11.03 -4.89 43.68
CA GLN A 571 -9.67 -5.35 44.02
C GLN A 571 -8.75 -4.19 44.40
N LYS A 572 -7.87 -4.43 45.40
CA LYS A 572 -6.80 -3.49 45.69
C LYS A 572 -5.70 -3.64 44.67
N VAL A 573 -5.59 -2.68 43.76
CA VAL A 573 -4.54 -2.66 42.74
C VAL A 573 -3.21 -2.27 43.39
N SER A 574 -2.26 -3.20 43.44
CA SER A 574 -0.87 -2.97 43.92
C SER A 574 0.14 -2.75 42.80
N VAL A 575 -0.26 -3.01 41.57
CA VAL A 575 0.60 -2.80 40.37
C VAL A 575 0.71 -1.30 40.12
N PRO A 576 1.94 -0.75 39.96
CA PRO A 576 2.13 0.65 39.57
C PRO A 576 1.47 0.98 38.24
N VAL A 577 0.73 2.09 38.19
CA VAL A 577 -0.01 2.54 37.00
C VAL A 577 0.37 3.95 36.61
N LEU A 578 0.68 4.16 35.32
CA LEU A 578 0.85 5.47 34.70
C LEU A 578 -0.25 5.69 33.67
N VAL A 579 -0.97 6.79 33.81
CA VAL A 579 -1.83 7.34 32.75
C VAL A 579 -1.03 8.42 32.03
N LEU A 580 -0.69 8.18 30.77
CA LEU A 580 0.16 9.06 29.96
C LEU A 580 -0.62 9.63 28.78
N THR A 581 -0.88 10.93 28.78
CA THR A 581 -1.77 11.57 27.80
C THR A 581 -1.05 12.74 27.13
N GLY A 582 -1.31 12.97 25.84
CA GLY A 582 -0.91 14.21 25.19
C GLY A 582 -1.67 15.40 25.77
N ASP A 583 -1.02 16.53 25.99
CA ASP A 583 -1.65 17.73 26.57
C ASP A 583 -2.79 18.27 25.70
N ALA A 584 -2.73 18.07 24.39
CA ALA A 584 -3.79 18.42 23.44
C ALA A 584 -4.89 17.33 23.27
N ASP A 585 -4.71 16.13 23.85
CA ASP A 585 -5.73 15.05 23.92
C ASP A 585 -6.54 15.09 25.24
N ALA A 586 -6.34 16.11 26.04
CA ALA A 586 -6.76 16.21 27.44
C ALA A 586 -8.26 16.39 27.71
N GLY A 587 -9.12 16.17 26.72
CA GLY A 587 -10.57 16.47 26.83
C GLY A 587 -11.36 15.63 27.85
N ARG A 588 -10.78 14.57 28.45
CA ARG A 588 -11.43 13.75 29.49
C ARG A 588 -10.42 13.26 30.52
N ARG A 589 -10.75 13.47 31.81
CA ARG A 589 -10.05 12.76 32.89
C ARG A 589 -10.25 11.25 32.71
N SER A 590 -9.17 10.51 32.74
CA SER A 590 -9.23 9.05 32.62
C SER A 590 -9.99 8.44 33.82
N LYS A 591 -10.95 7.57 33.52
CA LYS A 591 -11.68 6.78 34.54
C LYS A 591 -10.74 5.89 35.35
N LEU A 592 -9.60 5.50 34.76
CA LEU A 592 -8.62 4.67 35.44
C LEU A 592 -8.05 5.37 36.69
N LEU A 593 -7.94 6.70 36.71
CA LEU A 593 -7.52 7.47 37.88
C LEU A 593 -8.53 7.41 39.04
N ASP A 594 -9.81 7.28 38.72
CA ASP A 594 -10.86 7.14 39.74
C ASP A 594 -10.96 5.69 40.26
N LEU A 595 -10.67 4.71 39.40
CA LEU A 595 -10.71 3.28 39.74
C LEU A 595 -9.43 2.81 40.44
N VAL A 596 -8.30 3.44 40.18
CA VAL A 596 -6.99 3.13 40.75
C VAL A 596 -6.39 4.41 41.34
N PRO A 597 -6.75 4.79 42.60
CA PRO A 597 -6.32 6.03 43.20
C PRO A 597 -4.78 6.18 43.34
N SER A 598 -4.04 5.07 43.26
CA SER A 598 -2.57 5.06 43.24
C SER A 598 -1.97 5.33 41.86
N ALA A 599 -2.78 5.43 40.82
CA ALA A 599 -2.31 5.71 39.47
C ALA A 599 -1.77 7.15 39.36
N ARG A 600 -0.65 7.29 38.66
CA ARG A 600 -0.02 8.59 38.40
C ARG A 600 -0.45 9.10 37.00
N GLN A 601 -0.82 10.37 36.91
CA GLN A 601 -1.04 11.08 35.65
C GLN A 601 0.27 11.77 35.23
N ALA A 602 0.61 11.64 33.94
CA ALA A 602 1.66 12.45 33.30
C ALA A 602 1.21 12.93 31.92
N TRP A 603 1.82 14.02 31.46
CA TRP A 603 1.46 14.68 30.22
C TRP A 603 2.65 14.70 29.25
N VAL A 604 2.35 14.44 27.97
CA VAL A 604 3.30 14.63 26.87
C VAL A 604 3.01 15.99 26.25
N GLN A 605 3.92 16.92 26.40
CA GLN A 605 3.76 18.29 25.93
C GLN A 605 3.73 18.36 24.40
N ASN A 606 2.91 19.26 23.83
CA ASN A 606 2.75 19.48 22.39
C ASN A 606 2.34 18.21 21.63
N ALA A 607 1.55 17.34 22.24
CA ALA A 607 1.10 16.10 21.64
C ALA A 607 -0.39 15.89 21.86
N GLY A 608 -1.04 15.27 20.88
CA GLY A 608 -2.42 14.83 20.94
C GLY A 608 -2.52 13.31 21.17
N HIS A 609 -3.45 12.69 20.43
CA HIS A 609 -3.82 11.28 20.63
C HIS A 609 -2.69 10.29 20.35
N VAL A 610 -1.89 10.51 19.32
CA VAL A 610 -0.76 9.64 18.96
C VAL A 610 0.54 10.18 19.56
N SER A 611 0.49 10.46 20.87
CA SER A 611 1.52 11.21 21.59
C SER A 611 2.94 10.61 21.50
N ASN A 612 3.04 9.29 21.32
CA ASN A 612 4.32 8.59 21.15
C ASN A 612 5.00 8.87 19.80
N LEU A 613 4.26 9.29 18.78
CA LEU A 613 4.77 9.71 17.48
C LEU A 613 4.83 11.23 17.35
N GLU A 614 3.89 11.96 17.93
CA GLU A 614 3.83 13.42 17.87
C GLU A 614 4.98 14.07 18.66
N ASN A 615 5.29 13.56 19.84
CA ASN A 615 6.47 13.94 20.61
C ASN A 615 7.20 12.72 21.17
N PRO A 616 7.98 12.00 20.33
CA PRO A 616 8.65 10.77 20.75
C PRO A 616 9.60 10.93 21.93
N LYS A 617 10.31 12.06 21.99
CA LYS A 617 11.26 12.35 23.06
C LYS A 617 10.56 12.60 24.40
N GLY A 618 9.51 13.43 24.39
CA GLY A 618 8.70 13.72 25.58
C GLY A 618 8.03 12.47 26.11
N PHE A 619 7.39 11.69 25.23
CA PHE A 619 6.77 10.42 25.59
C PHE A 619 7.79 9.44 26.21
N THR A 620 8.91 9.22 25.53
CA THR A 620 9.94 8.29 25.99
C THR A 620 10.54 8.72 27.33
N SER A 621 10.75 10.01 27.56
CA SER A 621 11.27 10.53 28.82
C SER A 621 10.33 10.26 30.01
N GLN A 622 9.02 10.53 29.86
CA GLN A 622 8.02 10.24 30.88
C GLN A 622 7.92 8.74 31.18
N LEU A 623 7.92 7.94 30.12
CA LEU A 623 7.85 6.49 30.23
C LEU A 623 9.10 5.93 30.95
N LEU A 624 10.30 6.33 30.55
CA LEU A 624 11.54 5.85 31.16
C LEU A 624 11.63 6.24 32.64
N ALA A 625 11.25 7.47 33.02
CA ALA A 625 11.20 7.89 34.40
C ALA A 625 10.35 6.95 35.26
N PHE A 626 9.14 6.63 34.77
CA PHE A 626 8.25 5.71 35.45
C PHE A 626 8.79 4.27 35.52
N LEU A 627 9.35 3.75 34.43
CA LEU A 627 9.89 2.39 34.39
C LEU A 627 11.11 2.22 35.34
N PHE A 628 11.97 3.22 35.41
CA PHE A 628 13.15 3.16 36.30
C PHE A 628 12.79 3.21 37.79
N GLU A 629 11.73 3.91 38.17
CA GLU A 629 11.24 3.91 39.57
C GLU A 629 10.73 2.52 40.00
N HIS A 630 10.32 1.70 39.04
CA HIS A 630 9.77 0.37 39.27
C HIS A 630 10.65 -0.76 38.71
N LYS A 631 11.92 -0.48 38.52
CA LYS A 631 12.94 -1.44 38.12
C LYS A 631 13.54 -2.09 39.40
N ASN A 632 13.00 -3.29 39.75
CA ASN A 632 13.54 -4.12 40.83
C ASN A 632 14.62 -5.09 40.35
#